data_63846526b79a0599d53daffd29432573
#
_entry.id   63846526b79a0599d53daffd29432573
#
_cell.length_a   1.000
_cell.length_b   1.000
_cell.length_c   1.000
_cell.angle_alpha   90.00
_cell.angle_beta   90.00
_cell.angle_gamma   90.00
#
_symmetry.space_group_name_H-M   'P 1'
#
loop_
_entity.id
_entity.type
_entity.pdbx_description
1 polymer ?
#
loop_
_entity_poly.entity_id
_entity_poly.type
_entity_poly.pdbx_seq_one_letter_code
_entity_poly.pdbx_strand_id
1 'polypeptide(L)'
;GNYDGTLVGPFVWSAGKLEAITAWAAERDIDLADSYAYSDSVYDTPMLDAVGFPTVVNPDPRMVFMAAARRWPTLNLDVSPGVVKFPVVGMEVQRLALQFARPSAYPYARFDISGIENIPTEGPVILCANHRSYFDVSAMSIAIGKSGRTARFLGKKEVFDAPIVGPIAAAMGGIRVDRGTGSGEPMKAAIEALNGGEMVSIMPEGTIPRGPAFFETQLKGRWGAAQLARDTGATVIPIGLWGTEKVWPRSSRMPKVLNLTDPPTVRIRVGEPVDLKAKSVDADTKRIMKAIMAELPDEASETKSPTADELALTYPPGYSSDPADESDRRPGID
;
A
#
# COMPACT_ATOMS: atom_id res chain seq x y z
N GLY A 1 -36.08 -3.88 -33.23
CA GLY A 1 -36.86 -5.09 -32.99
C GLY A 1 -37.08 -5.27 -31.49
N ASN A 2 -38.29 -5.65 -31.09
CA ASN A 2 -38.58 -5.98 -29.70
C ASN A 2 -38.07 -7.38 -29.42
N TYR A 3 -37.43 -7.59 -28.27
CA TYR A 3 -37.13 -8.93 -27.77
C TYR A 3 -38.45 -9.61 -27.37
N ASP A 4 -38.72 -10.80 -27.94
CA ASP A 4 -39.92 -11.57 -27.63
C ASP A 4 -39.72 -12.59 -26.51
N GLY A 5 -38.53 -12.63 -25.92
CA GLY A 5 -38.17 -13.55 -24.83
C GLY A 5 -37.82 -14.97 -25.30
N THR A 6 -37.79 -15.22 -26.61
CA THR A 6 -37.35 -16.52 -27.15
C THR A 6 -35.86 -16.53 -27.46
N LEU A 7 -35.19 -17.64 -27.10
CA LEU A 7 -33.77 -17.86 -27.44
C LEU A 7 -33.70 -18.55 -28.80
N VAL A 8 -32.93 -17.99 -29.70
CA VAL A 8 -32.61 -18.65 -31.00
C VAL A 8 -31.29 -19.39 -30.83
N GLY A 9 -31.36 -20.71 -30.69
CA GLY A 9 -30.20 -21.59 -30.50
C GLY A 9 -30.03 -22.11 -29.06
N PRO A 10 -28.98 -22.90 -28.76
CA PRO A 10 -28.74 -23.47 -27.45
C PRO A 10 -28.41 -22.38 -26.42
N PHE A 11 -28.89 -22.56 -25.19
CA PHE A 11 -28.53 -21.69 -24.07
C PHE A 11 -27.07 -21.96 -23.66
N VAL A 12 -26.17 -21.06 -24.00
CA VAL A 12 -24.71 -21.18 -23.75
C VAL A 12 -24.38 -20.84 -22.31
N TRP A 13 -24.77 -21.73 -21.39
CA TRP A 13 -24.51 -21.65 -19.96
C TRP A 13 -24.11 -23.01 -19.42
N SER A 14 -23.10 -23.09 -18.54
CA SER A 14 -22.65 -24.35 -17.91
C SER A 14 -22.43 -25.48 -18.95
N ALA A 15 -23.18 -26.56 -18.88
CA ALA A 15 -23.11 -27.67 -19.84
C ALA A 15 -23.33 -27.22 -21.30
N GLY A 16 -24.18 -26.21 -21.53
CA GLY A 16 -24.38 -25.65 -22.87
C GLY A 16 -23.12 -24.98 -23.46
N LYS A 17 -22.21 -24.46 -22.62
CA LYS A 17 -20.90 -24.00 -23.10
C LYS A 17 -20.06 -25.18 -23.60
N LEU A 18 -20.05 -26.29 -22.86
CA LEU A 18 -19.34 -27.51 -23.27
C LEU A 18 -19.88 -28.03 -24.61
N GLU A 19 -21.20 -28.14 -24.75
CA GLU A 19 -21.82 -28.58 -26.02
C GLU A 19 -21.41 -27.67 -27.18
N ALA A 20 -21.46 -26.35 -26.96
CA ALA A 20 -21.08 -25.38 -28.00
C ALA A 20 -19.62 -25.49 -28.44
N ILE A 21 -18.68 -25.59 -27.46
CA ILE A 21 -17.24 -25.71 -27.79
C ILE A 21 -16.93 -27.06 -28.44
N THR A 22 -17.60 -28.15 -28.00
CA THR A 22 -17.40 -29.48 -28.54
C THR A 22 -17.85 -29.53 -30.03
N ALA A 23 -19.04 -28.98 -30.32
CA ALA A 23 -19.54 -28.89 -31.68
C ALA A 23 -18.62 -28.03 -32.56
N TRP A 24 -18.20 -26.88 -32.06
CA TRP A 24 -17.31 -25.97 -32.79
C TRP A 24 -15.93 -26.58 -33.05
N ALA A 25 -15.37 -27.31 -32.09
CA ALA A 25 -14.09 -28.01 -32.22
C ALA A 25 -14.16 -29.15 -33.23
N ALA A 26 -15.24 -29.94 -33.18
CA ALA A 26 -15.46 -31.05 -34.13
C ALA A 26 -15.58 -30.58 -35.58
N GLU A 27 -16.25 -29.45 -35.83
CA GLU A 27 -16.33 -28.85 -37.16
C GLU A 27 -14.97 -28.43 -37.75
N ARG A 28 -13.94 -28.24 -36.88
CA ARG A 28 -12.62 -27.69 -37.24
C ARG A 28 -11.48 -28.67 -37.03
N ASP A 29 -11.81 -29.91 -36.69
CA ASP A 29 -10.83 -30.96 -36.38
C ASP A 29 -9.83 -30.53 -35.25
N ILE A 30 -10.37 -29.83 -34.22
CA ILE A 30 -9.60 -29.38 -33.09
C ILE A 30 -9.76 -30.35 -31.92
N ASP A 31 -8.64 -30.84 -31.37
CA ASP A 31 -8.66 -31.66 -30.16
C ASP A 31 -8.76 -30.75 -28.91
N LEU A 32 -9.79 -30.96 -28.11
CA LEU A 32 -9.96 -30.26 -26.84
C LEU A 32 -8.86 -30.64 -25.82
N ALA A 33 -8.25 -31.81 -25.95
CA ALA A 33 -7.13 -32.20 -25.08
C ALA A 33 -5.87 -31.34 -25.32
N ASP A 34 -5.72 -30.71 -26.49
CA ASP A 34 -4.64 -29.80 -26.80
C ASP A 34 -5.04 -28.32 -26.64
N SER A 35 -6.21 -28.06 -26.07
CA SER A 35 -6.80 -26.72 -25.99
C SER A 35 -6.70 -26.13 -24.58
N TYR A 36 -6.67 -24.80 -24.52
CA TYR A 36 -6.67 -24.02 -23.29
C TYR A 36 -8.07 -23.45 -23.02
N ALA A 37 -8.51 -23.47 -21.76
CA ALA A 37 -9.70 -22.76 -21.34
C ALA A 37 -9.46 -21.98 -20.04
N TYR A 38 -10.07 -20.80 -19.97
CA TYR A 38 -9.95 -19.88 -18.85
C TYR A 38 -11.35 -19.52 -18.34
N SER A 39 -11.58 -19.59 -17.02
CA SER A 39 -12.83 -19.14 -16.42
C SER A 39 -12.65 -18.77 -14.96
N ASP A 40 -13.52 -17.86 -14.48
CA ASP A 40 -13.66 -17.43 -13.10
C ASP A 40 -14.80 -18.14 -12.35
N SER A 41 -15.69 -18.79 -13.08
CA SER A 41 -16.97 -19.29 -12.61
C SER A 41 -17.01 -20.80 -12.42
N VAL A 42 -17.51 -21.23 -11.26
CA VAL A 42 -17.78 -22.65 -10.97
C VAL A 42 -18.74 -23.30 -11.98
N TYR A 43 -19.60 -22.52 -12.61
CA TYR A 43 -20.54 -23.03 -13.63
C TYR A 43 -19.84 -23.45 -14.93
N ASP A 44 -18.61 -23.05 -15.14
CA ASP A 44 -17.81 -23.43 -16.32
C ASP A 44 -16.92 -24.66 -16.06
N THR A 45 -17.11 -25.33 -14.92
CA THR A 45 -16.44 -26.60 -14.61
C THR A 45 -16.53 -27.63 -15.73
N PRO A 46 -17.71 -27.87 -16.35
CA PRO A 46 -17.79 -28.86 -17.46
C PRO A 46 -16.89 -28.51 -18.64
N MET A 47 -16.76 -27.23 -18.98
CA MET A 47 -15.87 -26.75 -20.03
C MET A 47 -14.40 -26.94 -19.65
N LEU A 48 -14.03 -26.58 -18.42
CA LEU A 48 -12.65 -26.72 -17.93
C LEU A 48 -12.22 -28.19 -17.78
N ASP A 49 -13.13 -29.08 -17.39
CA ASP A 49 -12.87 -30.53 -17.31
C ASP A 49 -12.65 -31.18 -18.70
N ALA A 50 -13.12 -30.54 -19.78
CA ALA A 50 -13.06 -31.10 -21.14
C ALA A 50 -11.78 -30.71 -21.91
N VAL A 51 -11.02 -29.75 -21.42
CA VAL A 51 -9.78 -29.27 -22.09
C VAL A 51 -8.54 -29.83 -21.41
N GLY A 52 -7.45 -29.94 -22.19
CA GLY A 52 -6.17 -30.41 -21.66
C GLY A 52 -5.45 -29.41 -20.75
N PHE A 53 -5.68 -28.10 -20.95
CA PHE A 53 -5.01 -27.02 -20.20
C PHE A 53 -6.02 -26.06 -19.57
N PRO A 54 -6.81 -26.52 -18.56
CA PRO A 54 -7.72 -25.65 -17.82
C PRO A 54 -6.94 -24.69 -16.91
N THR A 55 -7.37 -23.43 -16.88
CA THR A 55 -6.79 -22.42 -15.96
C THR A 55 -7.91 -21.57 -15.38
N VAL A 56 -7.92 -21.47 -14.08
CA VAL A 56 -8.91 -20.68 -13.35
C VAL A 56 -8.39 -19.25 -13.18
N VAL A 57 -9.21 -18.26 -13.51
CA VAL A 57 -8.83 -16.84 -13.48
C VAL A 57 -9.72 -16.10 -12.50
N ASN A 58 -9.13 -15.37 -11.54
CA ASN A 58 -9.87 -14.59 -10.53
C ASN A 58 -11.03 -15.35 -9.87
N PRO A 59 -10.81 -16.57 -9.35
CA PRO A 59 -11.88 -17.46 -8.91
C PRO A 59 -12.71 -16.89 -7.78
N ASP A 60 -14.02 -17.16 -7.84
CA ASP A 60 -14.88 -17.05 -6.67
C ASP A 60 -14.52 -18.12 -5.60
N PRO A 61 -14.99 -18.00 -4.35
CA PRO A 61 -14.66 -18.97 -3.28
C PRO A 61 -15.02 -20.42 -3.62
N ARG A 62 -16.07 -20.67 -4.40
CA ARG A 62 -16.49 -22.01 -4.81
C ARG A 62 -15.54 -22.58 -5.85
N MET A 63 -15.13 -21.72 -6.78
CA MET A 63 -14.17 -22.08 -7.82
C MET A 63 -12.77 -22.34 -7.26
N VAL A 64 -12.35 -21.65 -6.19
CA VAL A 64 -11.09 -21.94 -5.47
C VAL A 64 -11.06 -23.38 -4.96
N PHE A 65 -12.13 -23.85 -4.30
CA PHE A 65 -12.21 -25.23 -3.83
C PHE A 65 -12.19 -26.23 -4.99
N MET A 66 -12.90 -25.92 -6.07
CA MET A 66 -12.96 -26.77 -7.25
C MET A 66 -11.59 -26.89 -7.94
N ALA A 67 -10.89 -25.76 -8.12
CA ALA A 67 -9.55 -25.71 -8.68
C ALA A 67 -8.54 -26.50 -7.83
N ALA A 68 -8.59 -26.33 -6.52
CA ALA A 68 -7.74 -27.09 -5.60
C ALA A 68 -7.98 -28.60 -5.67
N ALA A 69 -9.25 -29.03 -5.70
CA ALA A 69 -9.62 -30.44 -5.80
C ALA A 69 -9.14 -31.08 -7.12
N ARG A 70 -9.13 -30.33 -8.22
CA ARG A 70 -8.73 -30.77 -9.55
C ARG A 70 -7.27 -30.46 -9.89
N ARG A 71 -6.55 -29.76 -9.01
CA ARG A 71 -5.18 -29.29 -9.22
C ARG A 71 -5.02 -28.38 -10.45
N TRP A 72 -6.08 -27.61 -10.76
CA TRP A 72 -6.03 -26.65 -11.84
C TRP A 72 -5.18 -25.42 -11.47
N PRO A 73 -4.36 -24.92 -12.39
CA PRO A 73 -3.65 -23.66 -12.19
C PRO A 73 -4.62 -22.50 -11.95
N THR A 74 -4.23 -21.59 -11.08
CA THR A 74 -5.02 -20.40 -10.78
C THR A 74 -4.20 -19.15 -11.08
N LEU A 75 -4.79 -18.21 -11.84
CA LEU A 75 -4.25 -16.89 -12.14
C LEU A 75 -5.11 -15.83 -11.45
N ASN A 76 -4.47 -14.95 -10.71
CA ASN A 76 -5.13 -13.79 -10.10
C ASN A 76 -4.70 -12.54 -10.86
N LEU A 77 -5.49 -12.16 -11.88
CA LEU A 77 -5.22 -11.02 -12.75
C LEU A 77 -5.83 -9.71 -12.22
N ASP A 78 -6.74 -9.81 -11.26
CA ASP A 78 -7.38 -8.69 -10.57
C ASP A 78 -6.58 -8.21 -9.35
N VAL A 79 -5.42 -8.84 -9.09
CA VAL A 79 -4.50 -8.47 -8.02
C VAL A 79 -3.20 -8.02 -8.65
N SER A 80 -2.75 -6.88 -8.21
CA SER A 80 -1.47 -6.35 -8.67
C SER A 80 -0.30 -7.28 -8.29
N PRO A 81 0.75 -7.31 -9.10
CA PRO A 81 1.93 -8.12 -8.83
C PRO A 81 2.46 -7.91 -7.41
N GLY A 82 2.68 -8.99 -6.66
CA GLY A 82 3.19 -8.95 -5.29
C GLY A 82 2.14 -8.74 -4.19
N VAL A 83 0.84 -8.67 -4.52
CA VAL A 83 -0.25 -8.68 -3.53
C VAL A 83 -0.78 -10.10 -3.36
N VAL A 84 -1.03 -10.50 -2.11
CA VAL A 84 -1.55 -11.83 -1.79
C VAL A 84 -3.06 -11.77 -1.57
N LYS A 85 -3.80 -12.62 -2.29
CA LYS A 85 -5.21 -12.90 -2.00
C LYS A 85 -5.35 -14.03 -0.98
N PHE A 86 -6.34 -13.88 -0.11
CA PHE A 86 -6.73 -14.96 0.78
C PHE A 86 -7.49 -16.03 -0.02
N PRO A 87 -6.99 -17.28 -0.11
CA PRO A 87 -7.53 -18.29 -1.05
C PRO A 87 -9.02 -18.59 -0.84
N VAL A 88 -9.50 -18.52 0.41
CA VAL A 88 -10.87 -18.90 0.78
C VAL A 88 -11.88 -17.78 0.54
N VAL A 89 -11.46 -16.53 0.60
CA VAL A 89 -12.36 -15.35 0.58
C VAL A 89 -12.24 -14.56 -0.72
N GLY A 90 -11.21 -14.81 -1.52
CA GLY A 90 -10.94 -14.09 -2.77
C GLY A 90 -10.57 -12.62 -2.58
N MET A 91 -10.39 -12.17 -1.32
CA MET A 91 -10.03 -10.78 -1.00
C MET A 91 -8.52 -10.63 -0.80
N GLU A 92 -8.01 -9.47 -1.17
CA GLU A 92 -6.63 -9.08 -0.85
C GLU A 92 -6.42 -9.07 0.66
N VAL A 93 -5.30 -9.63 1.12
CA VAL A 93 -4.93 -9.63 2.55
C VAL A 93 -4.90 -8.21 3.11
N GLN A 94 -4.42 -7.23 2.32
CA GLN A 94 -4.40 -5.83 2.71
C GLN A 94 -5.82 -5.27 2.91
N ARG A 95 -6.74 -5.55 2.01
CA ARG A 95 -8.13 -5.07 2.11
C ARG A 95 -8.81 -5.61 3.37
N LEU A 96 -8.56 -6.87 3.71
CA LEU A 96 -9.03 -7.47 4.94
C LEU A 96 -8.38 -6.80 6.17
N ALA A 97 -7.06 -6.61 6.15
CA ALA A 97 -6.33 -5.96 7.25
C ALA A 97 -6.78 -4.51 7.48
N LEU A 98 -7.06 -3.76 6.41
CA LEU A 98 -7.53 -2.38 6.51
C LEU A 98 -8.91 -2.25 7.15
N GLN A 99 -9.75 -3.30 7.16
CA GLN A 99 -11.00 -3.30 7.91
C GLN A 99 -10.76 -3.19 9.43
N PHE A 100 -9.61 -3.62 9.90
CA PHE A 100 -9.18 -3.48 11.30
C PHE A 100 -8.38 -2.20 11.54
N ALA A 101 -7.92 -1.49 10.49
CA ALA A 101 -7.23 -0.22 10.59
C ALA A 101 -8.24 0.93 10.85
N ARG A 102 -8.78 0.96 12.06
CA ARG A 102 -9.76 1.96 12.50
C ARG A 102 -9.38 2.49 13.89
N PRO A 103 -9.76 3.73 14.23
CA PRO A 103 -9.44 4.33 15.53
C PRO A 103 -9.76 3.43 16.73
N SER A 104 -10.88 2.71 16.70
CA SER A 104 -11.31 1.82 17.77
C SER A 104 -10.38 0.62 18.03
N ALA A 105 -9.50 0.27 17.07
CA ALA A 105 -8.50 -0.77 17.26
C ALA A 105 -7.30 -0.33 18.11
N TYR A 106 -7.19 0.97 18.38
CA TYR A 106 -6.07 1.58 19.12
C TYR A 106 -6.59 2.38 20.34
N PRO A 107 -7.13 1.73 21.37
CA PRO A 107 -7.73 2.41 22.53
C PRO A 107 -6.74 3.29 23.33
N TYR A 108 -5.45 3.09 23.08
CA TYR A 108 -4.33 3.84 23.66
C TYR A 108 -3.90 5.06 22.83
N ALA A 109 -4.70 5.46 21.84
CA ALA A 109 -4.51 6.67 21.03
C ALA A 109 -5.87 7.29 20.69
N ARG A 110 -5.99 8.62 20.78
CA ARG A 110 -7.12 9.38 20.22
C ARG A 110 -6.77 9.83 18.82
N PHE A 111 -7.73 9.84 17.90
CA PHE A 111 -7.48 10.24 16.51
C PHE A 111 -8.31 11.46 16.15
N ASP A 112 -7.63 12.45 15.61
CA ASP A 112 -8.21 13.65 15.01
C ASP A 112 -7.84 13.63 13.52
N ILE A 113 -8.84 13.32 12.67
CA ILE A 113 -8.64 13.00 11.25
C ILE A 113 -9.50 13.91 10.38
N SER A 114 -8.90 14.55 9.37
CA SER A 114 -9.63 15.33 8.37
C SER A 114 -8.99 15.26 6.99
N GLY A 115 -9.75 15.67 5.97
CA GLY A 115 -9.28 15.76 4.58
C GLY A 115 -9.23 14.41 3.84
N ILE A 116 -9.83 13.34 4.37
CA ILE A 116 -9.84 12.02 3.70
C ILE A 116 -10.45 12.11 2.30
N GLU A 117 -11.42 13.01 2.10
CA GLU A 117 -12.07 13.31 0.84
C GLU A 117 -11.12 13.80 -0.26
N ASN A 118 -9.95 14.30 0.11
CA ASN A 118 -8.90 14.74 -0.82
C ASN A 118 -8.17 13.55 -1.49
N ILE A 119 -8.33 12.34 -0.96
CA ILE A 119 -7.76 11.14 -1.60
C ILE A 119 -8.65 10.74 -2.77
N PRO A 120 -8.17 10.77 -4.02
CA PRO A 120 -8.94 10.34 -5.18
C PRO A 120 -9.46 8.91 -5.03
N THR A 121 -10.71 8.67 -5.37
CA THR A 121 -11.36 7.36 -5.26
C THR A 121 -10.80 6.32 -6.23
N GLU A 122 -10.17 6.77 -7.31
CA GLU A 122 -9.58 5.93 -8.36
C GLU A 122 -8.35 6.60 -8.98
N GLY A 123 -7.65 5.86 -9.83
CA GLY A 123 -6.44 6.32 -10.51
C GLY A 123 -5.17 6.28 -9.64
N PRO A 124 -3.99 6.57 -10.23
CA PRO A 124 -2.70 6.51 -9.56
C PRO A 124 -2.54 7.65 -8.56
N VAL A 125 -2.18 7.31 -7.33
CA VAL A 125 -1.99 8.27 -6.23
C VAL A 125 -0.72 7.97 -5.45
N ILE A 126 0.05 9.00 -5.12
CA ILE A 126 1.18 8.92 -4.21
C ILE A 126 0.80 9.65 -2.92
N LEU A 127 0.63 8.91 -1.83
CA LEU A 127 0.42 9.46 -0.50
C LEU A 127 1.78 9.78 0.12
N CYS A 128 2.04 11.05 0.39
CA CYS A 128 3.29 11.54 0.95
C CYS A 128 3.09 12.03 2.37
N ALA A 129 3.67 11.35 3.37
CA ALA A 129 3.58 11.74 4.77
C ALA A 129 4.95 12.05 5.38
N ASN A 130 5.00 12.93 6.39
CA ASN A 130 6.17 13.07 7.26
C ASN A 130 6.38 11.81 8.12
N HIS A 131 7.60 11.63 8.65
CA HIS A 131 7.96 10.43 9.39
C HIS A 131 8.46 10.77 10.80
N ARG A 132 7.67 10.47 11.82
CA ARG A 132 7.99 10.78 13.22
C ARG A 132 8.10 9.55 14.12
N SER A 133 7.46 8.43 13.72
CA SER A 133 7.28 7.27 14.59
C SER A 133 7.10 5.98 13.80
N TYR A 134 7.34 4.85 14.40
CA TYR A 134 6.89 3.55 13.87
C TYR A 134 5.37 3.45 13.79
N PHE A 135 4.62 4.26 14.57
CA PHE A 135 3.16 4.33 14.56
C PHE A 135 2.60 5.02 13.30
N ASP A 136 3.44 5.70 12.51
CA ASP A 136 3.02 6.40 11.30
C ASP A 136 2.39 5.43 10.27
N VAL A 137 2.89 4.20 10.20
CA VAL A 137 2.31 3.16 9.32
C VAL A 137 0.86 2.86 9.74
N SER A 138 0.57 2.77 11.05
CA SER A 138 -0.79 2.56 11.55
C SER A 138 -1.68 3.77 11.26
N ALA A 139 -1.17 4.99 11.46
CA ALA A 139 -1.90 6.22 11.15
C ALA A 139 -2.23 6.33 9.66
N MET A 140 -1.27 6.03 8.78
CA MET A 140 -1.48 5.98 7.33
C MET A 140 -2.48 4.89 6.95
N SER A 141 -2.39 3.70 7.56
CA SER A 141 -3.34 2.61 7.32
C SER A 141 -4.78 2.99 7.67
N ILE A 142 -4.98 3.80 8.75
CA ILE A 142 -6.30 4.32 9.11
C ILE A 142 -6.82 5.29 8.02
N ALA A 143 -5.97 6.21 7.55
CA ALA A 143 -6.36 7.14 6.48
C ALA A 143 -6.71 6.39 5.18
N ILE A 144 -5.87 5.43 4.78
CA ILE A 144 -6.09 4.57 3.61
C ILE A 144 -7.38 3.76 3.76
N GLY A 145 -7.59 3.11 4.92
CA GLY A 145 -8.82 2.35 5.18
C GLY A 145 -10.09 3.20 5.10
N LYS A 146 -10.02 4.47 5.57
CA LYS A 146 -11.14 5.41 5.47
C LYS A 146 -11.40 5.89 4.04
N SER A 147 -10.41 5.91 3.17
CA SER A 147 -10.60 6.25 1.74
C SER A 147 -11.27 5.13 0.94
N GLY A 148 -11.40 3.92 1.51
CA GLY A 148 -11.94 2.75 0.82
C GLY A 148 -10.98 2.09 -0.17
N ARG A 149 -9.74 2.56 -0.26
CA ARG A 149 -8.71 2.04 -1.17
C ARG A 149 -7.64 1.23 -0.43
N THR A 150 -6.79 0.54 -1.18
CA THR A 150 -5.56 -0.09 -0.72
C THR A 150 -4.35 0.72 -1.20
N ALA A 151 -3.21 0.62 -0.52
CA ALA A 151 -1.97 1.27 -0.94
C ALA A 151 -0.74 0.40 -0.72
N ARG A 152 0.24 0.54 -1.59
CA ARG A 152 1.55 -0.10 -1.47
C ARG A 152 2.47 0.76 -0.63
N PHE A 153 2.95 0.24 0.48
CA PHE A 153 3.93 0.94 1.32
C PHE A 153 5.35 0.67 0.85
N LEU A 154 6.12 1.73 0.63
CA LEU A 154 7.56 1.60 0.45
C LEU A 154 8.22 1.48 1.82
N GLY A 155 8.84 0.34 2.08
CA GLY A 155 9.50 0.04 3.36
C GLY A 155 10.97 -0.35 3.19
N LYS A 156 11.77 -0.08 4.22
CA LYS A 156 13.16 -0.49 4.26
C LYS A 156 13.29 -2.01 4.24
N LYS A 157 14.38 -2.52 3.66
CA LYS A 157 14.75 -3.94 3.62
C LYS A 157 14.62 -4.61 4.99
N GLU A 158 15.10 -3.97 6.04
CA GLU A 158 15.10 -4.50 7.40
C GLU A 158 13.69 -4.82 7.94
N VAL A 159 12.67 -4.09 7.48
CA VAL A 159 11.26 -4.37 7.81
C VAL A 159 10.83 -5.70 7.21
N PHE A 160 11.23 -5.97 5.96
CA PHE A 160 10.89 -7.21 5.23
C PHE A 160 11.74 -8.41 5.68
N ASP A 161 12.92 -8.17 6.24
CA ASP A 161 13.80 -9.21 6.78
C ASP A 161 13.40 -9.62 8.22
N ALA A 162 12.53 -8.85 8.88
CA ALA A 162 12.06 -9.18 10.23
C ALA A 162 11.16 -10.44 10.22
N PRO A 163 11.42 -11.44 11.11
CA PRO A 163 10.84 -12.79 11.00
C PRO A 163 9.31 -12.88 10.94
N ILE A 164 8.59 -11.96 11.59
CA ILE A 164 7.11 -11.96 11.63
C ILE A 164 6.56 -10.82 10.78
N VAL A 165 7.17 -9.65 10.87
CA VAL A 165 6.70 -8.43 10.20
C VAL A 165 6.93 -8.49 8.70
N GLY A 166 8.04 -9.07 8.25
CA GLY A 166 8.41 -9.14 6.84
C GLY A 166 7.39 -9.88 5.97
N PRO A 167 7.01 -11.11 6.31
CA PRO A 167 5.97 -11.83 5.58
C PRO A 167 4.62 -11.08 5.55
N ILE A 168 4.24 -10.42 6.65
CA ILE A 168 3.01 -9.61 6.72
C ILE A 168 3.12 -8.40 5.80
N ALA A 169 4.22 -7.64 5.86
CA ALA A 169 4.46 -6.49 5.01
C ALA A 169 4.46 -6.86 3.51
N ALA A 170 5.07 -7.98 3.16
CA ALA A 170 5.06 -8.51 1.80
C ALA A 170 3.64 -8.94 1.36
N ALA A 171 2.92 -9.68 2.21
CA ALA A 171 1.55 -10.10 1.93
C ALA A 171 0.57 -8.93 1.78
N MET A 172 0.86 -7.80 2.43
CA MET A 172 0.13 -6.54 2.27
C MET A 172 0.56 -5.74 1.04
N GLY A 173 1.38 -6.32 0.15
CA GLY A 173 1.82 -5.66 -1.07
C GLY A 173 2.87 -4.57 -0.84
N GLY A 174 3.58 -4.61 0.28
CA GLY A 174 4.67 -3.69 0.55
C GLY A 174 5.82 -3.83 -0.46
N ILE A 175 6.39 -2.70 -0.86
CA ILE A 175 7.53 -2.62 -1.78
C ILE A 175 8.80 -2.47 -0.97
N ARG A 176 9.68 -3.46 -1.07
CA ARG A 176 10.98 -3.49 -0.37
C ARG A 176 11.96 -2.52 -1.03
N VAL A 177 12.50 -1.59 -0.25
CA VAL A 177 13.55 -0.66 -0.68
C VAL A 177 14.89 -1.09 -0.12
N ASP A 178 15.78 -1.55 -1.00
CA ASP A 178 17.19 -1.82 -0.66
C ASP A 178 18.04 -0.59 -1.02
N ARG A 179 18.63 0.02 0.00
CA ARG A 179 19.36 1.30 -0.13
C ARG A 179 20.85 1.03 -0.27
N GLY A 180 21.36 0.46 -1.11
CA GLY A 180 22.84 0.25 -1.21
C GLY A 180 23.23 -0.40 -2.51
N THR A 181 22.27 -1.00 -3.16
CA THR A 181 22.51 -1.73 -4.41
C THR A 181 22.44 -0.85 -5.65
N GLY A 182 21.94 0.40 -5.54
CA GLY A 182 21.66 1.24 -6.72
C GLY A 182 20.63 0.61 -7.66
N SER A 183 19.99 -0.48 -7.23
CA SER A 183 18.99 -1.17 -8.06
C SER A 183 17.75 -0.28 -8.18
N GLY A 184 17.30 -0.04 -9.40
CA GLY A 184 16.05 0.67 -9.68
C GLY A 184 14.79 -0.17 -9.39
N GLU A 185 14.91 -1.41 -8.90
CA GLU A 185 13.81 -2.36 -8.70
C GLU A 185 12.67 -1.83 -7.82
N PRO A 186 12.93 -1.20 -6.65
CA PRO A 186 11.82 -0.65 -5.85
C PRO A 186 11.07 0.46 -6.56
N MET A 187 11.78 1.29 -7.31
CA MET A 187 11.19 2.36 -8.11
C MET A 187 10.34 1.78 -9.24
N LYS A 188 10.84 0.73 -9.90
CA LYS A 188 10.13 0.01 -10.95
C LYS A 188 8.83 -0.60 -10.44
N ALA A 189 8.86 -1.30 -9.30
CA ALA A 189 7.66 -1.88 -8.68
C ALA A 189 6.64 -0.81 -8.29
N ALA A 190 7.09 0.36 -7.80
CA ALA A 190 6.21 1.48 -7.50
C ALA A 190 5.60 2.10 -8.78
N ILE A 191 6.37 2.22 -9.85
CA ILE A 191 5.89 2.68 -11.16
C ILE A 191 4.85 1.71 -11.73
N GLU A 192 5.10 0.40 -11.65
CA GLU A 192 4.15 -0.62 -12.11
C GLU A 192 2.83 -0.55 -11.35
N ALA A 193 2.87 -0.40 -10.02
CA ALA A 193 1.68 -0.24 -9.19
C ALA A 193 0.89 1.03 -9.57
N LEU A 194 1.57 2.17 -9.70
CA LEU A 194 0.94 3.43 -10.10
C LEU A 194 0.35 3.36 -11.51
N ASN A 195 1.04 2.77 -12.48
CA ASN A 195 0.53 2.58 -13.84
C ASN A 195 -0.68 1.62 -13.86
N GLY A 196 -0.79 0.73 -12.88
CA GLY A 196 -1.97 -0.10 -12.63
C GLY A 196 -3.12 0.64 -11.94
N GLY A 197 -2.99 1.95 -11.68
CA GLY A 197 -4.01 2.76 -11.01
C GLY A 197 -4.04 2.61 -9.48
N GLU A 198 -3.02 2.00 -8.89
CA GLU A 198 -2.94 1.81 -7.44
C GLU A 198 -2.45 3.06 -6.69
N MET A 199 -2.58 3.02 -5.36
CA MET A 199 -1.93 4.01 -4.50
C MET A 199 -0.58 3.49 -3.99
N VAL A 200 0.38 4.39 -3.89
CA VAL A 200 1.68 4.15 -3.27
C VAL A 200 1.83 5.10 -2.09
N SER A 201 2.18 4.57 -0.93
CA SER A 201 2.45 5.36 0.28
C SER A 201 3.95 5.45 0.52
N ILE A 202 4.45 6.65 0.63
CA ILE A 202 5.86 6.95 0.84
C ILE A 202 6.05 8.03 1.91
N MET A 203 7.09 7.88 2.70
CA MET A 203 7.59 8.91 3.61
C MET A 203 8.85 9.50 2.99
N PRO A 204 8.77 10.70 2.36
CA PRO A 204 9.88 11.24 1.54
C PRO A 204 11.16 11.50 2.34
N GLU A 205 11.07 11.70 3.65
CA GLU A 205 12.25 11.79 4.53
C GLU A 205 13.09 10.52 4.51
N GLY A 206 12.42 9.40 4.26
CA GLY A 206 13.04 8.08 4.11
C GLY A 206 13.52 7.45 5.41
N THR A 207 13.55 8.14 6.50
CA THR A 207 13.84 7.63 7.86
C THR A 207 13.14 8.52 8.87
N ILE A 208 12.89 8.00 10.07
CA ILE A 208 12.48 8.83 11.19
C ILE A 208 13.68 9.70 11.57
N PRO A 209 13.58 11.05 11.55
CA PRO A 209 14.63 11.92 12.03
C PRO A 209 15.01 11.59 13.48
N ARG A 210 16.23 11.87 13.88
CA ARG A 210 16.71 11.61 15.23
C ARG A 210 17.55 12.77 15.76
N GLY A 211 17.72 12.84 17.06
CA GLY A 211 18.43 13.91 17.70
C GLY A 211 17.86 15.30 17.37
N PRO A 212 18.68 16.33 17.22
CA PRO A 212 18.23 17.68 16.90
C PRO A 212 17.40 17.75 15.59
N ALA A 213 17.71 16.91 14.59
CA ALA A 213 17.00 16.89 13.32
C ALA A 213 15.50 16.52 13.45
N PHE A 214 15.10 15.83 14.51
CA PHE A 214 13.70 15.54 14.81
C PHE A 214 12.87 16.78 15.14
N PHE A 215 13.53 17.82 15.65
CA PHE A 215 12.93 19.08 16.09
C PHE A 215 13.12 20.21 15.08
N GLU A 216 13.73 19.93 13.92
CA GLU A 216 13.85 20.93 12.85
C GLU A 216 12.46 21.33 12.32
N THR A 217 12.27 22.62 12.09
CA THR A 217 11.03 23.19 11.58
C THR A 217 10.88 23.01 10.06
N GLN A 218 11.91 22.54 9.38
CA GLN A 218 11.90 22.26 7.94
C GLN A 218 12.10 20.78 7.67
N LEU A 219 11.10 20.18 7.01
CA LEU A 219 11.21 18.80 6.56
C LEU A 219 12.12 18.70 5.33
N LYS A 220 13.03 17.73 5.33
CA LYS A 220 13.93 17.45 4.22
C LYS A 220 13.52 16.15 3.54
N GLY A 221 13.15 16.21 2.27
CA GLY A 221 12.68 15.05 1.50
C GLY A 221 13.70 14.59 0.46
N ARG A 222 13.61 13.32 0.10
CA ARG A 222 14.31 12.68 -1.02
C ARG A 222 13.49 12.78 -2.29
N TRP A 223 14.12 12.64 -3.42
CA TRP A 223 13.55 12.80 -4.75
C TRP A 223 12.54 11.73 -5.15
N GLY A 224 12.48 10.60 -4.44
CA GLY A 224 11.70 9.42 -4.84
C GLY A 224 10.23 9.71 -5.14
N ALA A 225 9.54 10.47 -4.30
CA ALA A 225 8.13 10.80 -4.51
C ALA A 225 7.92 11.70 -5.74
N ALA A 226 8.75 12.74 -5.90
CA ALA A 226 8.69 13.64 -7.05
C ALA A 226 9.07 12.94 -8.36
N GLN A 227 10.04 12.03 -8.31
CA GLN A 227 10.43 11.23 -9.47
C GLN A 227 9.30 10.28 -9.88
N LEU A 228 8.68 9.56 -8.94
CA LEU A 228 7.52 8.71 -9.21
C LEU A 228 6.37 9.49 -9.84
N ALA A 229 6.04 10.65 -9.28
CA ALA A 229 4.98 11.49 -9.82
C ALA A 229 5.27 11.95 -11.26
N ARG A 230 6.52 12.29 -11.54
CA ARG A 230 6.97 12.67 -12.88
C ARG A 230 6.88 11.52 -13.89
N ASP A 231 7.30 10.32 -13.48
CA ASP A 231 7.39 9.15 -14.37
C ASP A 231 6.02 8.54 -14.66
N THR A 232 5.02 8.74 -13.75
CA THR A 232 3.72 8.08 -13.84
C THR A 232 2.54 9.04 -14.05
N GLY A 233 2.74 10.34 -13.84
CA GLY A 233 1.65 11.31 -13.81
C GLY A 233 0.72 11.17 -12.59
N ALA A 234 1.11 10.39 -11.57
CA ALA A 234 0.30 10.14 -10.40
C ALA A 234 0.06 11.42 -9.58
N THR A 235 -1.15 11.55 -9.05
CA THR A 235 -1.53 12.64 -8.14
C THR A 235 -0.81 12.48 -6.80
N VAL A 236 -0.17 13.54 -6.32
CA VAL A 236 0.49 13.54 -5.01
C VAL A 236 -0.42 14.18 -3.97
N ILE A 237 -0.70 13.44 -2.91
CA ILE A 237 -1.50 13.87 -1.76
C ILE A 237 -0.60 14.00 -0.53
N PRO A 238 -0.45 15.19 0.04
CA PRO A 238 0.34 15.41 1.25
C PRO A 238 -0.45 14.99 2.48
N ILE A 239 0.21 14.39 3.45
CA ILE A 239 -0.41 13.98 4.73
C ILE A 239 0.48 14.45 5.88
N GLY A 240 -0.09 15.25 6.76
CA GLY A 240 0.53 15.65 8.02
C GLY A 240 0.22 14.68 9.13
N LEU A 241 1.24 14.08 9.74
CA LEU A 241 1.14 13.21 10.90
C LEU A 241 1.76 13.89 12.12
N TRP A 242 1.00 13.97 13.22
CA TRP A 242 1.47 14.61 14.46
C TRP A 242 1.00 13.86 15.71
N GLY A 243 1.90 13.69 16.68
CA GLY A 243 1.60 13.00 17.94
C GLY A 243 1.78 11.48 17.89
N THR A 244 2.13 10.91 16.74
CA THR A 244 2.43 9.47 16.59
C THR A 244 3.61 9.03 17.44
N GLU A 245 4.61 9.91 17.63
CA GLU A 245 5.78 9.71 18.49
C GLU A 245 5.43 9.60 19.98
N LYS A 246 4.29 10.16 20.39
CA LYS A 246 3.80 10.03 21.79
C LYS A 246 3.22 8.65 22.04
N VAL A 247 2.64 8.02 21.00
CA VAL A 247 2.12 6.64 21.04
C VAL A 247 3.25 5.63 20.98
N TRP A 248 4.17 5.80 20.03
CA TRP A 248 5.30 4.90 19.83
C TRP A 248 6.59 5.70 19.59
N PRO A 249 7.25 6.13 20.66
CA PRO A 249 8.53 6.82 20.54
C PRO A 249 9.59 5.91 19.92
N ARG A 250 10.50 6.46 19.15
CA ARG A 250 11.54 5.69 18.45
C ARG A 250 12.43 4.90 19.42
N SER A 251 12.61 5.39 20.64
CA SER A 251 13.39 4.73 21.70
C SER A 251 12.73 3.46 22.24
N SER A 252 11.46 3.21 21.92
CA SER A 252 10.73 2.05 22.43
C SER A 252 10.60 0.96 21.37
N ARG A 253 10.74 -0.30 21.79
CA ARG A 253 10.50 -1.47 20.94
C ARG A 253 9.02 -1.73 20.69
N MET A 254 8.12 -1.18 21.51
CA MET A 254 6.68 -1.39 21.46
C MET A 254 5.92 -0.09 21.69
N PRO A 255 4.72 0.07 21.14
CA PRO A 255 3.86 1.21 21.47
C PRO A 255 3.42 1.19 22.92
N LYS A 256 3.03 2.34 23.45
CA LYS A 256 2.54 2.51 24.84
C LYS A 256 1.09 2.04 24.97
N VAL A 257 0.84 0.74 24.75
CA VAL A 257 -0.51 0.14 24.70
C VAL A 257 -1.28 0.19 26.02
N LEU A 258 -0.60 0.41 27.16
CA LEU A 258 -1.22 0.48 28.48
C LEU A 258 -1.72 1.89 28.86
N ASN A 259 -1.45 2.90 28.02
CA ASN A 259 -1.92 4.26 28.29
C ASN A 259 -3.40 4.43 27.88
N LEU A 260 -4.31 3.86 28.65
CA LEU A 260 -5.74 3.88 28.40
C LEU A 260 -6.47 5.03 29.09
N THR A 261 -5.87 5.62 30.12
CA THR A 261 -6.49 6.68 30.95
C THR A 261 -6.31 8.07 30.32
N ASP A 262 -5.14 8.33 29.72
CA ASP A 262 -4.86 9.59 29.03
C ASP A 262 -4.13 9.31 27.68
N PRO A 263 -4.82 8.70 26.71
CA PRO A 263 -4.22 8.39 25.43
C PRO A 263 -3.89 9.67 24.65
N PRO A 264 -2.67 9.74 24.05
CA PRO A 264 -2.27 10.90 23.27
C PRO A 264 -3.12 11.05 22.00
N THR A 265 -3.30 12.30 21.57
CA THR A 265 -3.98 12.59 20.31
C THR A 265 -3.02 12.47 19.13
N VAL A 266 -3.39 11.66 18.15
CA VAL A 266 -2.75 11.53 16.85
C VAL A 266 -3.58 12.33 15.85
N ARG A 267 -2.98 13.38 15.30
CA ARG A 267 -3.58 14.18 14.23
C ARG A 267 -3.17 13.63 12.87
N ILE A 268 -4.14 13.44 11.97
CA ILE A 268 -3.94 13.02 10.58
C ILE A 268 -4.66 14.04 9.72
N ARG A 269 -3.91 14.80 8.95
CA ARG A 269 -4.43 15.81 8.02
C ARG A 269 -4.05 15.42 6.61
N VAL A 270 -5.06 15.21 5.77
CA VAL A 270 -4.88 14.92 4.36
C VAL A 270 -5.14 16.20 3.59
N GLY A 271 -4.10 16.75 2.98
CA GLY A 271 -4.16 17.99 2.23
C GLY A 271 -4.66 17.81 0.80
N GLU A 272 -4.85 18.93 0.13
CA GLU A 272 -5.21 18.97 -1.29
C GLU A 272 -4.09 18.46 -2.19
N PRO A 273 -4.38 17.99 -3.41
CA PRO A 273 -3.38 17.57 -4.37
C PRO A 273 -2.29 18.59 -4.60
N VAL A 274 -1.03 18.17 -4.56
CA VAL A 274 0.12 19.07 -4.77
C VAL A 274 0.24 19.43 -6.24
N ASP A 275 0.21 20.73 -6.55
CA ASP A 275 0.46 21.24 -7.91
C ASP A 275 1.94 21.14 -8.27
N LEU A 276 2.35 20.01 -8.83
CA LEU A 276 3.70 19.79 -9.32
C LEU A 276 3.91 20.47 -10.67
N LYS A 277 5.05 21.11 -10.85
CA LYS A 277 5.36 21.85 -12.08
C LYS A 277 6.21 21.06 -13.06
N ALA A 278 6.71 19.89 -12.67
CA ALA A 278 7.58 19.00 -13.45
C ALA A 278 8.84 19.69 -14.06
N LYS A 279 9.20 20.86 -13.54
CA LYS A 279 10.39 21.62 -14.02
C LYS A 279 11.68 20.97 -13.54
N SER A 280 11.74 20.56 -12.26
CA SER A 280 12.84 19.79 -11.71
C SER A 280 12.34 18.94 -10.55
N VAL A 281 12.92 17.75 -10.40
CA VAL A 281 12.61 16.80 -9.30
C VAL A 281 12.89 17.45 -7.93
N ASP A 282 13.98 18.23 -7.81
CA ASP A 282 14.32 18.95 -6.57
C ASP A 282 13.27 20.01 -6.20
N ALA A 283 12.83 20.80 -7.17
CA ALA A 283 11.80 21.82 -6.93
C ALA A 283 10.46 21.18 -6.54
N ASP A 284 10.08 20.09 -7.18
CA ASP A 284 8.85 19.37 -6.88
C ASP A 284 8.94 18.64 -5.54
N THR A 285 10.12 18.09 -5.18
CA THR A 285 10.36 17.56 -3.83
C THR A 285 10.13 18.64 -2.77
N LYS A 286 10.67 19.84 -2.95
CA LYS A 286 10.46 20.96 -2.04
C LYS A 286 8.99 21.36 -1.94
N ARG A 287 8.23 21.31 -3.05
CA ARG A 287 6.77 21.55 -3.03
C ARG A 287 6.04 20.49 -2.21
N ILE A 288 6.35 19.23 -2.43
CA ILE A 288 5.76 18.12 -1.66
C ILE A 288 6.05 18.31 -0.17
N MET A 289 7.30 18.55 0.21
CA MET A 289 7.66 18.75 1.62
C MET A 289 6.98 19.96 2.23
N LYS A 290 6.87 21.07 1.48
CA LYS A 290 6.14 22.26 1.92
C LYS A 290 4.64 21.97 2.12
N ALA A 291 4.03 21.18 1.23
CA ALA A 291 2.63 20.80 1.34
C ALA A 291 2.39 19.90 2.57
N ILE A 292 3.29 18.92 2.84
CA ILE A 292 3.22 18.12 4.07
C ILE A 292 3.31 19.01 5.32
N MET A 293 4.22 19.98 5.32
CA MET A 293 4.38 20.92 6.44
C MET A 293 3.12 21.76 6.69
N ALA A 294 2.41 22.14 5.64
CA ALA A 294 1.17 22.90 5.76
C ALA A 294 0.04 22.12 6.45
N GLU A 295 0.14 20.80 6.45
CA GLU A 295 -0.81 19.91 7.14
C GLU A 295 -0.40 19.61 8.60
N LEU A 296 0.74 20.11 9.06
CA LEU A 296 1.18 19.98 10.44
C LEU A 296 0.62 21.13 11.31
N PRO A 297 0.45 20.93 12.60
CA PRO A 297 -0.02 22.00 13.48
C PRO A 297 1.05 23.10 13.65
N ASP A 298 0.62 24.27 14.09
CA ASP A 298 1.49 25.44 14.28
C ASP A 298 2.71 25.13 15.17
N GLU A 299 2.55 24.27 16.17
CA GLU A 299 3.62 23.81 17.05
C GLU A 299 4.79 23.15 16.28
N ALA A 300 4.55 22.61 15.08
CA ALA A 300 5.59 22.04 14.23
C ALA A 300 6.50 23.10 13.60
N SER A 301 6.05 24.33 13.51
CA SER A 301 6.79 25.47 12.97
C SER A 301 7.54 26.27 14.04
N GLU A 302 7.35 25.93 15.32
CA GLU A 302 8.03 26.59 16.43
C GLU A 302 9.45 26.03 16.60
N THR A 303 10.43 26.92 16.67
CA THR A 303 11.80 26.52 16.99
C THR A 303 11.86 26.07 18.45
N LYS A 304 12.25 24.83 18.66
CA LYS A 304 12.33 24.22 19.99
C LYS A 304 13.78 23.88 20.34
N SER A 305 14.18 24.20 21.56
CA SER A 305 15.41 23.67 22.16
C SER A 305 15.04 22.44 22.98
N PRO A 306 15.25 21.21 22.44
CA PRO A 306 14.81 20.00 23.12
C PRO A 306 15.66 19.74 24.36
N THR A 307 15.03 19.18 25.39
CA THR A 307 15.71 18.66 26.56
C THR A 307 16.47 17.38 26.26
N ALA A 308 17.39 16.97 27.13
CA ALA A 308 18.12 15.70 26.97
C ALA A 308 17.16 14.49 26.94
N ASP A 309 16.09 14.51 27.74
CA ASP A 309 15.08 13.45 27.77
C ASP A 309 14.28 13.39 26.44
N GLU A 310 13.92 14.53 25.88
CA GLU A 310 13.23 14.60 24.58
C GLU A 310 14.12 14.10 23.43
N LEU A 311 15.41 14.46 23.46
CA LEU A 311 16.40 13.94 22.50
C LEU A 311 16.51 12.43 22.61
N ALA A 312 16.61 11.88 23.83
CA ALA A 312 16.71 10.45 24.08
C ALA A 312 15.53 9.65 23.50
N LEU A 313 14.33 10.23 23.44
CA LEU A 313 13.16 9.58 22.84
C LEU A 313 13.25 9.42 21.32
N THR A 314 14.12 10.17 20.65
CA THR A 314 14.28 10.13 19.18
C THR A 314 15.28 9.08 18.70
N TYR A 315 16.10 8.53 19.59
CA TYR A 315 17.08 7.52 19.23
C TYR A 315 16.51 6.09 19.32
N PRO A 316 16.91 5.18 18.41
CA PRO A 316 16.48 3.79 18.52
C PRO A 316 17.09 3.09 19.74
N PRO A 317 16.47 2.00 20.25
CA PRO A 317 17.02 1.23 21.37
C PRO A 317 18.42 0.72 21.05
N GLY A 318 19.36 0.93 21.99
CA GLY A 318 20.76 0.48 21.86
C GLY A 318 21.63 1.39 20.99
N TYR A 319 21.14 2.59 20.65
CA TYR A 319 21.94 3.59 19.95
C TYR A 319 23.14 4.05 20.80
N SER A 320 24.35 3.93 20.25
CA SER A 320 25.61 4.20 20.96
C SER A 320 26.42 5.37 20.37
N SER A 321 25.92 6.03 19.32
CA SER A 321 26.65 7.13 18.70
C SER A 321 26.48 8.44 19.47
N ASP A 322 27.46 9.31 19.43
CA ASP A 322 27.40 10.61 20.05
C ASP A 322 26.30 11.48 19.38
N PRO A 323 25.36 12.04 20.13
CA PRO A 323 24.38 12.98 19.60
C PRO A 323 24.98 14.18 18.87
N ALA A 324 26.20 14.60 19.20
CA ALA A 324 26.91 15.68 18.56
C ALA A 324 27.29 15.37 17.10
N ASP A 325 27.50 14.10 16.76
CA ASP A 325 27.83 13.64 15.40
C ASP A 325 26.61 13.61 14.48
N GLU A 326 25.38 13.81 14.99
CA GLU A 326 24.15 13.74 14.21
C GLU A 326 23.81 15.00 13.42
N SER A 327 24.42 16.16 13.77
CA SER A 327 24.10 17.46 13.16
C SER A 327 24.38 17.50 11.64
N ASP A 328 25.33 16.69 11.15
CA ASP A 328 25.73 16.64 9.75
C ASP A 328 25.08 15.51 8.93
N ARG A 329 24.36 14.61 9.58
CA ARG A 329 23.69 13.50 8.88
C ARG A 329 22.42 13.98 8.21
N ARG A 330 22.46 14.09 6.90
CA ARG A 330 21.26 14.31 6.10
C ARG A 330 20.30 13.14 6.28
N PRO A 331 18.99 13.39 6.56
CA PRO A 331 18.01 12.34 6.56
C PRO A 331 18.15 11.51 5.30
N GLY A 332 18.55 10.24 5.47
CA GLY A 332 18.58 9.31 4.37
C GLY A 332 19.91 8.99 3.72
N ILE A 333 21.04 9.28 4.29
CA ILE A 333 22.37 8.83 3.77
C ILE A 333 22.90 7.59 4.50
N ASP A 334 22.22 7.07 5.50
CA ASP A 334 22.59 5.82 6.21
C ASP A 334 21.95 4.58 5.59
#